data_3e3099c1fd17b5972fcfcc8b84d1c146
#
_entry.id   3e3099c1fd17b5972fcfcc8b84d1c146
#
_cell.length_a   1.000
_cell.length_b   1.000
_cell.length_c   1.000
_cell.angle_alpha   90.00
_cell.angle_beta   90.00
_cell.angle_gamma   90.00
#
_symmetry.space_group_name_H-M   'P 1'
#
loop_
_entity.id
_entity.type
_entity.pdbx_description
1 polymer ?
#
loop_
_entity_poly.entity_id
_entity_poly.type
_entity_poly.pdbx_seq_one_letter_code
_entity_poly.pdbx_strand_id
1 'polypeptide(L)'
;MKKLFDVPDSYKEHITKFDSSDGFLALGIIVTYFVVMTISGIIVQYISQLQITIIGGGINVFFVVLVLLCLKMRHQGIETIGLKEGNIRLSFVLGGTLAAILFFCNCLSNVLFEHQSFIDFADILIYFVYFFTVGLVEEVLFRGYLQTRLHSLLKHILLDVLVTGVLFVLMHFPFRMVAYDMSFWE
;
A
#
# COMPACT_ATOMS: atom_id res chain seq x y z
N MET A 1 20.75 -0.09 27.10
CA MET A 1 20.46 0.41 25.73
C MET A 1 19.44 -0.54 25.09
N LYS A 2 18.18 -0.11 24.86
CA LYS A 2 17.25 -0.89 24.03
C LYS A 2 17.92 -1.04 22.67
N LYS A 3 18.04 -2.26 22.17
CA LYS A 3 18.60 -2.49 20.84
C LYS A 3 17.68 -1.81 19.82
N LEU A 4 18.26 -1.12 18.84
CA LEU A 4 17.55 -0.33 17.82
C LEU A 4 16.48 -1.14 17.05
N PHE A 5 16.58 -2.47 17.11
CA PHE A 5 15.68 -3.43 16.45
C PHE A 5 14.86 -4.29 17.44
N ASP A 6 14.72 -3.84 18.69
CA ASP A 6 13.89 -4.56 19.65
C ASP A 6 12.41 -4.30 19.35
N VAL A 7 11.73 -5.34 18.85
CA VAL A 7 10.31 -5.30 18.56
C VAL A 7 9.52 -5.30 19.87
N PRO A 8 8.58 -4.36 20.07
CA PRO A 8 7.77 -4.29 21.27
C PRO A 8 7.02 -5.61 21.53
N ASP A 9 6.95 -6.03 22.79
CA ASP A 9 6.28 -7.29 23.16
C ASP A 9 4.78 -7.25 22.82
N SER A 10 4.16 -6.07 22.91
CA SER A 10 2.77 -5.85 22.47
C SER A 10 2.56 -6.16 20.99
N TYR A 11 3.54 -5.91 20.12
CA TYR A 11 3.47 -6.27 18.70
C TYR A 11 3.65 -7.78 18.52
N LYS A 12 4.60 -8.41 19.23
CA LYS A 12 4.80 -9.87 19.17
C LYS A 12 3.53 -10.61 19.59
N GLU A 13 2.94 -10.21 20.73
CA GLU A 13 1.67 -10.77 21.20
C GLU A 13 0.55 -10.59 20.18
N HIS A 14 0.53 -9.46 19.49
CA HIS A 14 -0.47 -9.18 18.49
C HIS A 14 -0.40 -10.11 17.27
N ILE A 15 0.80 -10.32 16.71
CA ILE A 15 0.99 -11.12 15.49
C ILE A 15 0.89 -12.63 15.74
N THR A 16 1.05 -13.09 16.99
CA THR A 16 0.90 -14.50 17.34
C THR A 16 -0.55 -14.97 17.47
N LYS A 17 -1.53 -14.06 17.42
CA LYS A 17 -2.96 -14.37 17.49
C LYS A 17 -3.52 -14.99 16.20
N PHE A 18 -2.84 -14.84 15.08
CA PHE A 18 -3.30 -15.31 13.77
C PHE A 18 -2.90 -16.76 13.52
N ASP A 19 -3.81 -17.50 12.90
CA ASP A 19 -3.57 -18.88 12.47
C ASP A 19 -3.10 -18.96 11.01
N SER A 20 -2.70 -20.17 10.58
CA SER A 20 -2.20 -20.36 9.21
C SER A 20 -3.27 -20.09 8.15
N SER A 21 -4.56 -20.23 8.46
CA SER A 21 -5.64 -19.92 7.52
C SER A 21 -5.74 -18.41 7.26
N ASP A 22 -5.43 -17.58 8.25
CA ASP A 22 -5.32 -16.12 8.08
C ASP A 22 -4.16 -15.74 7.14
N GLY A 23 -3.01 -16.43 7.30
CA GLY A 23 -1.85 -16.24 6.43
C GLY A 23 -2.14 -16.62 4.97
N PHE A 24 -2.75 -17.77 4.74
CA PHE A 24 -3.15 -18.19 3.37
C PHE A 24 -4.20 -17.26 2.77
N LEU A 25 -5.18 -16.81 3.55
CA LEU A 25 -6.18 -15.84 3.10
C LEU A 25 -5.52 -14.52 2.68
N ALA A 26 -4.57 -14.02 3.47
CA ALA A 26 -3.83 -12.80 3.14
C ALA A 26 -3.03 -12.95 1.83
N LEU A 27 -2.34 -14.07 1.64
CA LEU A 27 -1.64 -14.38 0.38
C LEU A 27 -2.61 -14.48 -0.80
N GLY A 28 -3.78 -15.11 -0.62
CA GLY A 28 -4.81 -15.19 -1.65
C GLY A 28 -5.30 -13.81 -2.11
N ILE A 29 -5.51 -12.88 -1.17
CA ILE A 29 -5.89 -11.50 -1.49
C ILE A 29 -4.78 -10.79 -2.28
N ILE A 30 -3.50 -10.96 -1.88
CA ILE A 30 -2.36 -10.37 -2.59
C ILE A 30 -2.25 -10.93 -4.03
N VAL A 31 -2.41 -12.23 -4.21
CA VAL A 31 -2.40 -12.85 -5.54
C VAL A 31 -3.54 -12.30 -6.39
N THR A 32 -4.74 -12.16 -5.81
CA THR A 32 -5.89 -11.57 -6.51
C THR A 32 -5.62 -10.12 -6.90
N TYR A 33 -5.04 -9.33 -5.99
CA TYR A 33 -4.65 -7.94 -6.28
C TYR A 33 -3.62 -7.88 -7.41
N PHE A 34 -2.61 -8.75 -7.39
CA PHE A 34 -1.61 -8.87 -8.46
C PHE A 34 -2.25 -9.16 -9.83
N VAL A 35 -3.18 -10.10 -9.91
CA VAL A 35 -3.90 -10.42 -11.14
C VAL A 35 -4.72 -9.22 -11.63
N VAL A 36 -5.44 -8.55 -10.73
CA VAL A 36 -6.23 -7.35 -11.06
C VAL A 36 -5.34 -6.21 -11.57
N MET A 37 -4.19 -5.97 -10.94
CA MET A 37 -3.24 -4.95 -11.37
C MET A 37 -2.63 -5.27 -12.74
N THR A 38 -2.35 -6.55 -13.05
CA THR A 38 -1.89 -6.97 -14.37
C THR A 38 -2.95 -6.73 -15.44
N ILE A 39 -4.19 -7.13 -15.19
CA ILE A 39 -5.32 -6.89 -16.10
C ILE A 39 -5.55 -5.38 -16.29
N SER A 40 -5.44 -4.60 -15.22
CA SER A 40 -5.57 -3.13 -15.29
C SER A 40 -4.49 -2.51 -16.18
N GLY A 41 -3.25 -3.03 -16.15
CA GLY A 41 -2.17 -2.61 -17.05
C GLY A 41 -2.50 -2.83 -18.53
N ILE A 42 -3.23 -3.90 -18.88
CA ILE A 42 -3.70 -4.14 -20.25
C ILE A 42 -4.79 -3.13 -20.62
N ILE A 43 -5.75 -2.90 -19.73
CA ILE A 43 -6.91 -2.04 -20.00
C ILE A 43 -6.52 -0.56 -20.15
N VAL A 44 -5.51 -0.12 -19.38
CA VAL A 44 -5.09 1.29 -19.33
C VAL A 44 -4.68 1.83 -20.71
N GLN A 45 -4.21 0.98 -21.61
CA GLN A 45 -3.81 1.35 -22.97
C GLN A 45 -5.00 1.78 -23.86
N TYR A 46 -6.23 1.45 -23.47
CA TYR A 46 -7.45 1.64 -24.26
C TYR A 46 -8.40 2.70 -23.68
N ILE A 47 -8.05 3.31 -22.55
CA ILE A 47 -8.93 4.23 -21.81
C ILE A 47 -8.25 5.58 -21.54
N SER A 48 -9.03 6.62 -21.31
CA SER A 48 -8.52 7.95 -20.99
C SER A 48 -7.90 8.03 -19.59
N GLN A 49 -7.03 9.03 -19.37
CA GLN A 49 -6.40 9.26 -18.06
C GLN A 49 -7.41 9.43 -16.92
N LEU A 50 -8.52 10.11 -17.16
CA LEU A 50 -9.59 10.26 -16.17
C LEU A 50 -10.23 8.91 -15.82
N GLN A 51 -10.47 8.05 -16.81
CA GLN A 51 -11.00 6.70 -16.58
C GLN A 51 -10.01 5.83 -15.81
N ILE A 52 -8.72 5.94 -16.11
CA ILE A 52 -7.65 5.25 -15.34
C ILE A 52 -7.73 5.63 -13.86
N THR A 53 -7.82 6.93 -13.58
CA THR A 53 -7.89 7.46 -12.21
C THR A 53 -9.12 6.97 -11.46
N ILE A 54 -10.30 7.00 -12.11
CA ILE A 54 -11.57 6.56 -11.49
C ILE A 54 -11.55 5.04 -11.26
N ILE A 55 -11.18 4.25 -12.26
CA ILE A 55 -11.16 2.78 -12.18
C ILE A 55 -10.09 2.33 -11.18
N GLY A 56 -8.88 2.88 -11.25
CA GLY A 56 -7.80 2.55 -10.33
C GLY A 56 -8.14 2.90 -8.89
N GLY A 57 -8.70 4.10 -8.65
CA GLY A 57 -9.20 4.49 -7.33
C GLY A 57 -10.30 3.54 -6.82
N GLY A 58 -11.23 3.14 -7.70
CA GLY A 58 -12.28 2.17 -7.39
C GLY A 58 -11.73 0.80 -7.01
N ILE A 59 -10.72 0.30 -7.73
CA ILE A 59 -10.02 -0.96 -7.41
C ILE A 59 -9.36 -0.87 -6.04
N ASN A 60 -8.67 0.22 -5.74
CA ASN A 60 -8.02 0.41 -4.45
C ASN A 60 -9.02 0.40 -3.29
N VAL A 61 -10.12 1.15 -3.42
CA VAL A 61 -11.21 1.15 -2.43
C VAL A 61 -11.83 -0.24 -2.28
N PHE A 62 -12.05 -0.95 -3.38
CA PHE A 62 -12.58 -2.32 -3.35
C PHE A 62 -11.68 -3.25 -2.50
N PHE A 63 -10.36 -3.21 -2.67
CA PHE A 63 -9.46 -4.07 -1.89
C PHE A 63 -9.39 -3.68 -0.41
N VAL A 64 -9.47 -2.39 -0.08
CA VAL A 64 -9.61 -1.96 1.33
C VAL A 64 -10.89 -2.52 1.93
N VAL A 65 -12.02 -2.39 1.23
CA VAL A 65 -13.33 -2.94 1.68
C VAL A 65 -13.25 -4.47 1.81
N LEU A 66 -12.60 -5.16 0.86
CA LEU A 66 -12.41 -6.61 0.91
C LEU A 66 -11.64 -7.03 2.18
N VAL A 67 -10.56 -6.32 2.53
CA VAL A 67 -9.82 -6.57 3.78
C VAL A 67 -10.73 -6.35 4.99
N LEU A 68 -11.49 -5.26 5.03
CA LEU A 68 -12.42 -4.99 6.15
C LEU A 68 -13.50 -6.08 6.28
N LEU A 69 -14.00 -6.60 5.17
CA LEU A 69 -14.94 -7.73 5.18
C LEU A 69 -14.28 -9.00 5.70
N CYS A 70 -13.04 -9.29 5.30
CA CYS A 70 -12.29 -10.44 5.82
C CYS A 70 -12.05 -10.31 7.33
N LEU A 71 -11.69 -9.12 7.83
CA LEU A 71 -11.59 -8.88 9.27
C LEU A 71 -12.91 -9.19 9.99
N LYS A 72 -14.02 -8.68 9.47
CA LYS A 72 -15.35 -8.92 10.04
C LYS A 72 -15.72 -10.40 10.05
N MET A 73 -15.48 -11.12 8.95
CA MET A 73 -15.76 -12.58 8.83
C MET A 73 -14.89 -13.41 9.77
N ARG A 74 -13.68 -12.97 10.05
CA ARG A 74 -12.74 -13.62 10.98
C ARG A 74 -12.86 -13.11 12.41
N HIS A 75 -13.85 -12.26 12.73
CA HIS A 75 -14.03 -11.63 14.05
C HIS A 75 -12.77 -10.89 14.55
N GLN A 76 -12.02 -10.29 13.63
CA GLN A 76 -10.82 -9.51 13.91
C GLN A 76 -11.15 -8.02 13.87
N GLY A 77 -10.66 -7.25 14.85
CA GLY A 77 -10.88 -5.80 14.89
C GLY A 77 -9.94 -5.03 13.95
N ILE A 78 -10.31 -3.79 13.65
CA ILE A 78 -9.52 -2.89 12.77
C ILE A 78 -8.15 -2.52 13.37
N GLU A 79 -7.99 -2.61 14.68
CA GLU A 79 -6.71 -2.46 15.37
C GLU A 79 -5.68 -3.50 14.94
N THR A 80 -6.13 -4.63 14.37
CA THR A 80 -5.25 -5.70 13.87
C THR A 80 -4.51 -5.35 12.57
N ILE A 81 -4.94 -4.31 11.89
CA ILE A 81 -4.27 -3.73 10.73
C ILE A 81 -3.58 -2.39 11.04
N GLY A 82 -3.37 -2.10 12.32
CA GLY A 82 -2.63 -0.93 12.77
C GLY A 82 -3.44 0.34 12.94
N LEU A 83 -4.76 0.31 12.70
CA LEU A 83 -5.66 1.45 12.92
C LEU A 83 -6.01 1.57 14.41
N LYS A 84 -5.12 2.21 15.18
CA LYS A 84 -5.26 2.48 16.61
C LYS A 84 -5.28 3.98 16.91
N GLU A 85 -6.09 4.39 17.86
CA GLU A 85 -6.24 5.80 18.24
C GLU A 85 -5.01 6.41 18.92
N GLY A 86 -4.08 5.59 19.47
CA GLY A 86 -3.08 6.03 20.44
C GLY A 86 -2.03 7.05 19.97
N ASN A 87 -1.75 7.15 18.64
CA ASN A 87 -0.67 7.99 18.11
C ASN A 87 -1.04 8.80 16.85
N ILE A 88 -2.33 8.99 16.59
CA ILE A 88 -2.83 9.66 15.38
C ILE A 88 -2.16 11.02 15.19
N ARG A 89 -2.10 11.86 16.24
CA ARG A 89 -1.51 13.19 16.14
C ARG A 89 -0.03 13.14 15.76
N LEU A 90 0.75 12.26 16.37
CA LEU A 90 2.18 12.11 16.06
C LEU A 90 2.39 11.59 14.63
N SER A 91 1.58 10.62 14.21
CA SER A 91 1.61 10.07 12.84
C SER A 91 1.27 11.13 11.80
N PHE A 92 0.25 11.97 12.04
CA PHE A 92 -0.07 13.09 11.15
C PHE A 92 1.03 14.14 11.08
N VAL A 93 1.65 14.50 12.20
CA VAL A 93 2.73 15.47 12.23
C VAL A 93 3.95 14.93 11.49
N LEU A 94 4.41 13.72 11.81
CA LEU A 94 5.60 13.14 11.18
C LEU A 94 5.33 12.83 9.70
N GLY A 95 4.22 12.19 9.37
CA GLY A 95 3.85 11.86 7.99
C GLY A 95 3.61 13.10 7.14
N GLY A 96 2.90 14.10 7.68
CA GLY A 96 2.66 15.38 7.00
C GLY A 96 3.95 16.18 6.77
N THR A 97 4.85 16.19 7.75
CA THR A 97 6.16 16.85 7.60
C THR A 97 6.99 16.17 6.51
N LEU A 98 7.06 14.84 6.52
CA LEU A 98 7.79 14.08 5.51
C LEU A 98 7.18 14.25 4.12
N ALA A 99 5.86 14.20 4.02
CA ALA A 99 5.13 14.43 2.76
C ALA A 99 5.39 15.84 2.22
N ALA A 100 5.38 16.87 3.08
CA ALA A 100 5.70 18.24 2.69
C ALA A 100 7.13 18.34 2.16
N ILE A 101 8.12 17.77 2.86
CA ILE A 101 9.52 17.76 2.40
C ILE A 101 9.64 17.09 1.03
N LEU A 102 9.07 15.90 0.86
CA LEU A 102 9.12 15.19 -0.41
C LEU A 102 8.41 15.95 -1.54
N PHE A 103 7.26 16.57 -1.24
CA PHE A 103 6.53 17.41 -2.19
C PHE A 103 7.39 18.59 -2.65
N PHE A 104 7.95 19.36 -1.70
CA PHE A 104 8.80 20.50 -2.05
C PHE A 104 10.04 20.08 -2.83
N CYS A 105 10.72 19.00 -2.45
CA CYS A 105 11.88 18.50 -3.18
C CYS A 105 11.53 18.12 -4.62
N ASN A 106 10.45 17.38 -4.83
CA ASN A 106 10.02 16.99 -6.17
C ASN A 106 9.52 18.18 -7.00
N CYS A 107 8.65 19.02 -6.42
CA CYS A 107 8.12 20.19 -7.10
C CYS A 107 9.23 21.17 -7.52
N LEU A 108 10.16 21.45 -6.59
CA LEU A 108 11.29 22.35 -6.84
C LEU A 108 12.21 21.79 -7.92
N SER A 109 12.49 20.48 -7.90
CA SER A 109 13.29 19.80 -8.92
C SER A 109 12.66 19.94 -10.30
N ASN A 110 11.37 19.60 -10.44
CA ASN A 110 10.66 19.63 -11.73
C ASN A 110 10.55 21.07 -12.30
N VAL A 111 10.29 22.05 -11.44
CA VAL A 111 10.18 23.46 -11.88
C VAL A 111 11.54 24.05 -12.24
N LEU A 112 12.59 23.82 -11.42
CA LEU A 112 13.90 24.45 -11.62
C LEU A 112 14.76 23.75 -12.70
N PHE A 113 14.70 22.42 -12.78
CA PHE A 113 15.59 21.65 -13.67
C PHE A 113 14.90 21.17 -14.93
N GLU A 114 13.61 20.83 -14.86
CA GLU A 114 12.86 20.29 -16.01
C GLU A 114 11.97 21.35 -16.67
N HIS A 115 11.90 22.59 -16.11
CA HIS A 115 11.08 23.71 -16.62
C HIS A 115 9.60 23.34 -16.84
N GLN A 116 9.09 22.38 -16.06
CA GLN A 116 7.70 21.96 -16.14
C GLN A 116 6.76 23.02 -15.52
N SER A 117 5.62 23.21 -16.16
CA SER A 117 4.54 24.06 -15.60
C SER A 117 3.71 23.26 -14.59
N PHE A 118 3.08 23.96 -13.65
CA PHE A 118 2.10 23.35 -12.77
C PHE A 118 0.87 22.91 -13.57
N ILE A 119 0.33 21.73 -13.21
CA ILE A 119 -0.95 21.24 -13.72
C ILE A 119 -2.10 22.08 -13.13
N ASP A 120 -3.27 22.03 -13.77
CA ASP A 120 -4.45 22.76 -13.30
C ASP A 120 -4.90 22.28 -11.91
N PHE A 121 -5.45 23.21 -11.12
CA PHE A 121 -5.86 22.92 -9.73
C PHE A 121 -6.90 21.77 -9.65
N ALA A 122 -7.80 21.67 -10.63
CA ALA A 122 -8.77 20.58 -10.70
C ALA A 122 -8.08 19.21 -10.84
N ASP A 123 -7.04 19.13 -11.67
CA ASP A 123 -6.25 17.91 -11.84
C ASP A 123 -5.46 17.56 -10.58
N ILE A 124 -4.91 18.57 -9.90
CA ILE A 124 -4.23 18.35 -8.59
C ILE A 124 -5.17 17.64 -7.61
N LEU A 125 -6.43 18.10 -7.51
CA LEU A 125 -7.39 17.50 -6.58
C LEU A 125 -7.73 16.05 -6.96
N ILE A 126 -7.94 15.77 -8.25
CA ILE A 126 -8.21 14.43 -8.76
C ILE A 126 -7.05 13.49 -8.46
N TYR A 127 -5.83 13.90 -8.77
CA TYR A 127 -4.63 13.10 -8.47
C TYR A 127 -4.38 12.94 -6.98
N PHE A 128 -4.63 13.96 -6.18
CA PHE A 128 -4.52 13.86 -4.72
C PHE A 128 -5.47 12.77 -4.17
N VAL A 129 -6.74 12.79 -4.57
CA VAL A 129 -7.71 11.75 -4.14
C VAL A 129 -7.27 10.36 -4.62
N TYR A 130 -6.81 10.24 -5.87
CA TYR A 130 -6.31 8.99 -6.40
C TYR A 130 -5.12 8.45 -5.61
N PHE A 131 -4.06 9.24 -5.44
CA PHE A 131 -2.88 8.81 -4.71
C PHE A 131 -3.14 8.56 -3.22
N PHE A 132 -4.13 9.25 -2.64
CA PHE A 132 -4.61 8.92 -1.31
C PHE A 132 -5.19 7.50 -1.25
N THR A 133 -6.00 7.10 -2.24
CA THR A 133 -6.52 5.71 -2.30
C THR A 133 -5.41 4.68 -2.54
N VAL A 134 -4.40 5.02 -3.34
CA VAL A 134 -3.21 4.17 -3.54
C VAL A 134 -2.47 3.97 -2.21
N GLY A 135 -2.10 5.05 -1.53
CA GLY A 135 -1.41 4.96 -0.23
C GLY A 135 -2.23 4.20 0.82
N LEU A 136 -3.55 4.41 0.83
CA LEU A 136 -4.44 3.71 1.76
C LEU A 136 -4.43 2.19 1.51
N VAL A 137 -4.58 1.74 0.26
CA VAL A 137 -4.57 0.30 -0.06
C VAL A 137 -3.21 -0.32 0.23
N GLU A 138 -2.12 0.37 -0.07
CA GLU A 138 -0.77 -0.11 0.21
C GLU A 138 -0.54 -0.32 1.70
N GLU A 139 -0.91 0.65 2.54
CA GLU A 139 -0.77 0.53 3.99
C GLU A 139 -1.69 -0.57 4.56
N VAL A 140 -2.98 -0.57 4.19
CA VAL A 140 -3.96 -1.54 4.72
C VAL A 140 -3.64 -2.96 4.26
N LEU A 141 -3.34 -3.14 2.96
CA LEU A 141 -3.18 -4.46 2.37
C LEU A 141 -1.83 -5.09 2.72
N PHE A 142 -0.73 -4.35 2.57
CA PHE A 142 0.62 -4.90 2.77
C PHE A 142 1.07 -4.82 4.22
N ARG A 143 1.09 -3.64 4.82
CA ARG A 143 1.62 -3.45 6.18
C ARG A 143 0.63 -3.86 7.26
N GLY A 144 -0.64 -3.51 7.08
CA GLY A 144 -1.68 -3.84 8.04
C GLY A 144 -2.06 -5.31 7.99
N TYR A 145 -2.49 -5.79 6.83
CA TYR A 145 -3.10 -7.11 6.69
C TYR A 145 -2.10 -8.22 6.40
N LEU A 146 -1.35 -8.14 5.29
CA LEU A 146 -0.43 -9.20 4.87
C LEU A 146 0.68 -9.43 5.90
N GLN A 147 1.45 -8.39 6.23
CA GLN A 147 2.64 -8.52 7.09
C GLN A 147 2.31 -9.15 8.45
N THR A 148 1.19 -8.78 9.06
CA THR A 148 0.80 -9.31 10.36
C THR A 148 0.36 -10.76 10.30
N ARG A 149 -0.30 -11.21 9.21
CA ARG A 149 -0.79 -12.59 9.02
C ARG A 149 0.28 -13.54 8.49
N LEU A 150 1.27 -13.02 7.74
CA LEU A 150 2.43 -13.81 7.31
C LEU A 150 3.17 -14.45 8.49
N HIS A 151 3.18 -13.81 9.65
CA HIS A 151 3.79 -14.37 10.86
C HIS A 151 3.23 -15.76 11.22
N SER A 152 1.97 -16.01 10.94
CA SER A 152 1.36 -17.33 11.18
C SER A 152 2.01 -18.45 10.36
N LEU A 153 2.59 -18.13 9.20
CA LEU A 153 3.26 -19.05 8.28
C LEU A 153 4.78 -19.07 8.48
N LEU A 154 5.42 -17.91 8.57
CA LEU A 154 6.88 -17.78 8.57
C LEU A 154 7.51 -17.87 9.97
N LYS A 155 6.72 -17.57 11.02
CA LYS A 155 7.15 -17.61 12.45
C LYS A 155 8.40 -16.78 12.77
N HIS A 156 8.74 -15.81 11.91
CA HIS A 156 9.94 -14.99 12.07
C HIS A 156 9.71 -13.56 11.56
N ILE A 157 9.71 -12.59 12.47
CA ILE A 157 9.34 -11.18 12.21
C ILE A 157 10.17 -10.56 11.07
N LEU A 158 11.47 -10.82 11.02
CA LEU A 158 12.32 -10.29 9.94
C LEU A 158 11.92 -10.86 8.58
N LEU A 159 11.56 -12.13 8.50
CA LEU A 159 11.07 -12.76 7.28
C LEU A 159 9.70 -12.18 6.87
N ASP A 160 8.81 -11.90 7.84
CA ASP A 160 7.52 -11.26 7.56
C ASP A 160 7.72 -9.92 6.86
N VAL A 161 8.64 -9.10 7.37
CA VAL A 161 8.97 -7.78 6.78
C VAL A 161 9.63 -7.93 5.41
N LEU A 162 10.63 -8.81 5.28
CA LEU A 162 11.35 -9.01 4.02
C LEU A 162 10.44 -9.56 2.91
N VAL A 163 9.64 -10.59 3.21
CA VAL A 163 8.71 -11.19 2.23
C VAL A 163 7.64 -10.17 1.83
N THR A 164 7.07 -9.44 2.80
CA THR A 164 6.12 -8.37 2.49
C THR A 164 6.74 -7.30 1.61
N GLY A 165 7.98 -6.86 1.91
CA GLY A 165 8.71 -5.89 1.10
C GLY A 165 8.97 -6.37 -0.33
N VAL A 166 9.38 -7.63 -0.50
CA VAL A 166 9.57 -8.24 -1.83
C VAL A 166 8.25 -8.29 -2.60
N LEU A 167 7.17 -8.76 -1.96
CA LEU A 167 5.85 -8.81 -2.60
C LEU A 167 5.35 -7.41 -2.97
N PHE A 168 5.59 -6.41 -2.12
CA PHE A 168 5.25 -5.01 -2.39
C PHE A 168 5.98 -4.47 -3.63
N VAL A 169 7.28 -4.72 -3.74
CA VAL A 169 8.06 -4.33 -4.94
C VAL A 169 7.55 -5.07 -6.18
N LEU A 170 7.36 -6.39 -6.10
CA LEU A 170 6.88 -7.20 -7.22
C LEU A 170 5.50 -6.75 -7.73
N MET A 171 4.64 -6.19 -6.87
CA MET A 171 3.33 -5.67 -7.26
C MET A 171 3.39 -4.53 -8.28
N HIS A 172 4.47 -3.76 -8.28
CA HIS A 172 4.59 -2.61 -9.17
C HIS A 172 5.00 -3.00 -10.61
N PHE A 173 5.64 -4.17 -10.78
CA PHE A 173 6.13 -4.60 -12.09
C PHE A 173 5.04 -4.92 -13.11
N PRO A 174 4.01 -5.75 -12.81
CA PRO A 174 3.07 -6.19 -13.84
C PRO A 174 2.34 -5.04 -14.52
N PHE A 175 1.86 -4.08 -13.74
CA PHE A 175 1.21 -2.90 -14.27
C PHE A 175 2.16 -2.09 -15.16
N ARG A 176 3.38 -1.81 -14.68
CA ARG A 176 4.37 -1.01 -15.41
C ARG A 176 4.84 -1.69 -16.68
N MET A 177 5.15 -2.98 -16.63
CA MET A 177 5.59 -3.76 -17.81
C MET A 177 4.53 -3.79 -18.90
N VAL A 178 3.26 -3.92 -18.53
CA VAL A 178 2.16 -4.03 -19.49
C VAL A 178 1.69 -2.65 -19.95
N ALA A 179 1.55 -1.68 -19.05
CA ALA A 179 1.01 -0.34 -19.36
C ALA A 179 2.00 0.51 -20.16
N TYR A 180 3.32 0.36 -19.92
CA TYR A 180 4.36 1.22 -20.50
C TYR A 180 5.34 0.47 -21.41
N ASP A 181 5.08 -0.81 -21.68
CA ASP A 181 5.98 -1.68 -22.49
C ASP A 181 7.45 -1.65 -22.00
N MET A 182 7.60 -1.52 -20.66
CA MET A 182 8.92 -1.43 -20.05
C MET A 182 9.52 -2.81 -19.84
N SER A 183 10.83 -2.95 -20.11
CA SER A 183 11.53 -4.17 -19.76
C SER A 183 11.74 -4.28 -18.24
N PHE A 184 11.98 -5.50 -17.74
CA PHE A 184 12.25 -5.73 -16.31
C PHE A 184 13.47 -4.96 -15.79
N TRP A 185 14.36 -4.52 -16.67
CA TRP A 185 15.62 -3.86 -16.35
C TRP A 185 15.59 -2.33 -16.50
N GLU A 186 14.50 -1.77 -17.00
CA GLU A 186 14.22 -0.33 -17.09
C GLU A 186 13.35 0.12 -15.92
#